data_8d037d8767275e6336091131c8de8f8c
#
_entry.id   8d037d8767275e6336091131c8de8f8c
#
_cell.length_a   1.000
_cell.length_b   1.000
_cell.length_c   1.000
_cell.angle_alpha   90.00
_cell.angle_beta   90.00
_cell.angle_gamma   90.00
#
_symmetry.space_group_name_H-M   'P 1'
#
loop_
_entity.id
_entity.type
_entity.pdbx_description
1 polymer ?
#
loop_
_entity_poly.entity_id
_entity_poly.type
_entity_poly.pdbx_seq_one_letter_code
_entity_poly.pdbx_strand_id
1 'polypeptide(L)'
;MKRLRRSVVPNNTVQDSIRRLCLGVSLLLFMLAIGAPDASANDCRLSLSQPRVDYGVLRRAELLGEPLASQPIVLGRRTLQLSVVCAEPGAVALRFTGVPAGMQGYRFGGQGRFTLALKHAQVDGRAVELSTSQPTETANSGHLLPGHVLIAKAGGLPLTGTRFSAQVQIDTYLPADAFSVRRETVFEGQGYFEWLPGG
;
A
#
# COMPACT_ATOMS: atom_id res chain seq x y z
N MET A 1 81.92 51.04 17.43
CA MET A 1 80.48 50.96 17.07
C MET A 1 80.24 49.78 16.19
N LYS A 2 79.72 48.59 16.73
CA LYS A 2 79.47 47.34 16.01
C LYS A 2 77.99 47.24 15.73
N ARG A 3 77.57 47.35 14.44
CA ARG A 3 76.16 47.13 14.03
C ARG A 3 75.91 45.60 13.84
N LEU A 4 74.96 45.03 14.61
CA LEU A 4 74.46 43.70 14.45
C LEU A 4 73.36 43.73 13.40
N ARG A 5 73.57 43.02 12.29
CA ARG A 5 72.50 42.71 11.31
C ARG A 5 71.72 41.49 11.79
N ARG A 6 70.42 41.66 12.01
CA ARG A 6 69.45 40.57 12.24
C ARG A 6 68.94 40.10 10.90
N SER A 7 69.32 38.86 10.50
CA SER A 7 68.72 38.23 9.35
C SER A 7 67.41 37.53 9.75
N VAL A 8 66.32 37.97 9.14
CA VAL A 8 65.01 37.32 9.29
C VAL A 8 64.94 36.24 8.20
N VAL A 9 64.88 34.95 8.63
CA VAL A 9 64.66 33.80 7.73
C VAL A 9 63.16 33.67 7.55
N PRO A 10 62.62 33.70 6.35
CA PRO A 10 61.19 33.45 6.12
C PRO A 10 60.90 31.96 6.30
N ASN A 11 59.96 31.68 7.20
CA ASN A 11 59.56 30.29 7.54
C ASN A 11 58.53 29.82 6.52
N ASN A 12 59.01 29.36 5.35
CA ASN A 12 58.14 28.87 4.25
C ASN A 12 57.54 27.48 4.51
N THR A 13 57.99 26.78 5.57
CA THR A 13 57.57 25.40 5.83
C THR A 13 56.17 25.29 6.44
N VAL A 14 55.68 26.33 7.13
CA VAL A 14 54.35 26.37 7.76
C VAL A 14 53.25 26.61 6.70
N GLN A 15 53.55 27.39 5.67
CA GLN A 15 52.58 27.75 4.63
C GLN A 15 52.29 26.58 3.67
N ASP A 16 53.27 25.74 3.40
CA ASP A 16 53.11 24.54 2.56
C ASP A 16 52.30 23.43 3.26
N SER A 17 52.45 23.26 4.57
CA SER A 17 51.67 22.31 5.37
C SER A 17 50.16 22.67 5.41
N ILE A 18 49.86 23.96 5.56
CA ILE A 18 48.45 24.42 5.57
C ILE A 18 47.78 24.25 4.18
N ARG A 19 48.52 24.53 3.09
CA ARG A 19 48.00 24.34 1.72
C ARG A 19 47.71 22.87 1.41
N ARG A 20 48.58 21.96 1.83
CA ARG A 20 48.36 20.49 1.61
C ARG A 20 47.20 19.98 2.47
N LEU A 21 47.00 20.47 3.67
CA LEU A 21 45.88 20.13 4.55
C LEU A 21 44.53 20.60 3.97
N CYS A 22 44.47 21.85 3.47
CA CYS A 22 43.26 22.41 2.85
C CYS A 22 42.87 21.69 1.55
N LEU A 23 43.85 21.29 0.71
CA LEU A 23 43.60 20.52 -0.52
C LEU A 23 43.09 19.10 -0.19
N GLY A 24 43.63 18.44 0.83
CA GLY A 24 43.19 17.10 1.24
C GLY A 24 41.75 17.10 1.80
N VAL A 25 41.38 18.07 2.62
CA VAL A 25 40.05 18.19 3.21
C VAL A 25 39.02 18.55 2.12
N SER A 26 39.36 19.41 1.14
CA SER A 26 38.47 19.77 0.05
C SER A 26 38.20 18.60 -0.90
N LEU A 27 39.18 17.75 -1.15
CA LEU A 27 39.01 16.54 -1.98
C LEU A 27 38.19 15.46 -1.28
N LEU A 28 38.31 15.34 0.06
CA LEU A 28 37.50 14.41 0.87
C LEU A 28 36.03 14.81 0.94
N LEU A 29 35.73 16.13 1.04
CA LEU A 29 34.35 16.64 1.02
C LEU A 29 33.69 16.45 -0.35
N PHE A 30 34.45 16.48 -1.45
CA PHE A 30 33.91 16.30 -2.78
C PHE A 30 33.54 14.84 -3.09
N MET A 31 34.21 13.87 -2.44
CA MET A 31 33.91 12.43 -2.57
C MET A 31 32.67 11.99 -1.78
N LEU A 32 32.22 12.75 -0.75
CA LEU A 32 30.99 12.44 0.00
C LEU A 32 29.71 12.93 -0.71
N ALA A 33 29.81 13.70 -1.77
CA ALA A 33 28.66 14.21 -2.52
C ALA A 33 28.16 13.29 -3.64
N ILE A 34 28.83 12.16 -3.89
CA ILE A 34 28.46 11.24 -4.98
C ILE A 34 27.91 9.96 -4.36
N GLY A 35 26.66 9.96 -3.97
CA GLY A 35 26.02 8.71 -3.54
C GLY A 35 24.82 8.87 -2.64
N ALA A 36 23.97 9.87 -2.84
CA ALA A 36 22.59 9.72 -2.44
C ALA A 36 21.96 8.75 -3.43
N PRO A 37 21.58 7.51 -3.05
CA PRO A 37 20.73 6.72 -3.91
C PRO A 37 19.47 7.56 -4.09
N ASP A 38 19.12 7.87 -5.33
CA ASP A 38 17.79 8.36 -5.65
C ASP A 38 16.82 7.32 -5.07
N ALA A 39 16.20 7.65 -3.95
CA ALA A 39 15.03 6.96 -3.47
C ALA A 39 13.93 7.25 -4.51
N SER A 40 13.93 6.49 -5.59
CA SER A 40 12.79 6.40 -6.50
C SER A 40 11.64 5.85 -5.67
N ALA A 41 10.93 6.72 -4.98
CA ALA A 41 9.57 6.45 -4.59
C ALA A 41 8.85 6.21 -5.92
N ASN A 42 8.49 4.94 -6.19
CA ASN A 42 7.63 4.63 -7.32
C ASN A 42 6.36 5.45 -7.12
N ASP A 43 6.26 6.60 -7.82
CA ASP A 43 5.10 7.49 -7.79
C ASP A 43 3.93 6.78 -8.47
N CYS A 44 3.31 5.86 -7.73
CA CYS A 44 2.10 5.19 -8.16
C CYS A 44 0.89 5.89 -7.53
N ARG A 45 -0.01 6.32 -8.39
CA ARG A 45 -1.28 6.93 -7.98
C ARG A 45 -2.39 5.89 -8.00
N LEU A 46 -2.92 5.59 -6.83
CA LEU A 46 -4.07 4.70 -6.66
C LEU A 46 -5.36 5.53 -6.59
N SER A 47 -6.40 5.08 -7.27
CA SER A 47 -7.73 5.69 -7.26
C SER A 47 -8.84 4.65 -7.26
N LEU A 48 -9.95 4.98 -6.58
CA LEU A 48 -11.20 4.22 -6.57
C LEU A 48 -12.31 5.06 -7.17
N SER A 49 -13.21 4.44 -7.92
CA SER A 49 -14.38 5.12 -8.52
C SER A 49 -15.29 5.76 -7.46
N GLN A 50 -15.37 5.13 -6.29
CA GLN A 50 -16.11 5.62 -5.13
C GLN A 50 -15.34 5.27 -3.86
N PRO A 51 -14.88 6.27 -3.08
CA PRO A 51 -14.15 6.01 -1.84
C PRO A 51 -15.07 5.61 -0.67
N ARG A 52 -16.39 5.79 -0.82
CA ARG A 52 -17.38 5.45 0.20
C ARG A 52 -18.48 4.59 -0.41
N VAL A 53 -18.79 3.50 0.28
CA VAL A 53 -19.94 2.63 -0.02
C VAL A 53 -20.98 2.85 1.07
N ASP A 54 -22.19 3.27 0.65
CA ASP A 54 -23.31 3.50 1.55
C ASP A 54 -24.39 2.43 1.31
N TYR A 55 -24.84 1.80 2.38
CA TYR A 55 -25.95 0.84 2.39
C TYR A 55 -27.28 1.46 2.80
N GLY A 56 -27.28 2.77 3.13
CA GLY A 56 -28.46 3.47 3.60
C GLY A 56 -28.92 3.05 4.99
N VAL A 57 -30.17 3.35 5.31
CA VAL A 57 -30.80 2.98 6.58
C VAL A 57 -31.30 1.54 6.48
N LEU A 58 -30.73 0.69 7.31
CA LEU A 58 -31.10 -0.73 7.39
C LEU A 58 -32.18 -0.92 8.43
N ARG A 59 -33.37 -1.38 8.00
CA ARG A 59 -34.48 -1.65 8.90
C ARG A 59 -34.62 -3.15 9.11
N ARG A 60 -34.75 -3.54 10.39
CA ARG A 60 -34.89 -4.94 10.78
C ARG A 60 -36.03 -5.65 10.02
N ALA A 61 -37.19 -5.00 9.87
CA ALA A 61 -38.35 -5.57 9.20
C ALA A 61 -38.12 -5.86 7.70
N GLU A 62 -37.21 -5.13 7.05
CA GLU A 62 -36.87 -5.32 5.64
C GLU A 62 -35.85 -6.44 5.42
N LEU A 63 -35.02 -6.72 6.42
CA LEU A 63 -33.91 -7.66 6.32
C LEU A 63 -34.25 -9.05 6.86
N LEU A 64 -35.18 -9.14 7.80
CA LEU A 64 -35.60 -10.39 8.43
C LEU A 64 -36.94 -10.84 7.85
N GLY A 65 -36.98 -11.13 6.53
CA GLY A 65 -38.19 -11.55 5.84
C GLY A 65 -38.75 -12.92 6.23
N GLU A 66 -38.02 -13.79 6.86
CA GLU A 66 -38.42 -15.06 7.52
C GLU A 66 -37.37 -15.40 8.57
N PRO A 67 -37.69 -16.15 9.65
CA PRO A 67 -36.79 -16.37 10.77
C PRO A 67 -35.67 -17.35 10.44
N LEU A 68 -34.68 -16.90 9.68
CA LEU A 68 -33.39 -17.57 9.51
C LEU A 68 -32.46 -17.14 10.63
N ALA A 69 -32.81 -17.45 11.86
CA ALA A 69 -32.14 -17.02 13.07
C ALA A 69 -30.64 -17.42 13.20
N SER A 70 -30.12 -18.15 12.21
CA SER A 70 -28.76 -18.73 12.28
C SER A 70 -27.82 -18.32 11.14
N GLN A 71 -28.31 -17.61 10.11
CA GLN A 71 -27.47 -17.25 8.99
C GLN A 71 -27.10 -15.76 9.00
N PRO A 72 -25.88 -15.41 8.59
CA PRO A 72 -25.49 -14.00 8.42
C PRO A 72 -26.37 -13.33 7.35
N ILE A 73 -26.83 -12.12 7.66
CA ILE A 73 -27.58 -11.30 6.74
C ILE A 73 -26.60 -10.66 5.75
N VAL A 74 -26.85 -10.86 4.46
CA VAL A 74 -26.06 -10.27 3.38
C VAL A 74 -26.65 -8.90 3.06
N LEU A 75 -25.86 -7.82 3.23
CA LEU A 75 -26.29 -6.46 2.89
C LEU A 75 -26.22 -6.19 1.37
N GLY A 76 -25.75 -7.15 0.62
CA GLY A 76 -25.60 -7.07 -0.83
C GLY A 76 -24.16 -6.84 -1.24
N ARG A 77 -23.98 -6.94 -2.56
CA ARG A 77 -22.70 -6.77 -3.25
C ARG A 77 -22.57 -5.35 -3.77
N ARG A 78 -21.38 -4.79 -3.62
CA ARG A 78 -21.00 -3.54 -4.26
C ARG A 78 -19.75 -3.76 -5.11
N THR A 79 -19.68 -3.08 -6.24
CA THR A 79 -18.54 -3.17 -7.16
C THR A 79 -18.00 -1.77 -7.40
N LEU A 80 -16.69 -1.61 -7.18
CA LEU A 80 -15.95 -0.38 -7.41
C LEU A 80 -14.89 -0.62 -8.48
N GLN A 81 -14.45 0.43 -9.15
CA GLN A 81 -13.31 0.37 -10.06
C GLN A 81 -12.05 0.85 -9.34
N LEU A 82 -11.04 0.00 -9.30
CA LEU A 82 -9.70 0.32 -8.82
C LEU A 82 -8.79 0.58 -10.01
N SER A 83 -8.03 1.66 -9.94
CA SER A 83 -7.01 2.01 -10.94
C SER A 83 -5.73 2.44 -10.21
N VAL A 84 -4.60 1.94 -10.69
CA VAL A 84 -3.25 2.36 -10.27
C VAL A 84 -2.47 2.76 -11.51
N VAL A 85 -1.83 3.92 -11.46
CA VAL A 85 -0.98 4.45 -12.52
C VAL A 85 0.35 4.82 -11.90
N CYS A 86 1.43 4.25 -12.44
CA CYS A 86 2.81 4.47 -12.00
C CYS A 86 3.59 5.25 -13.08
N ALA A 87 4.55 6.05 -12.65
CA ALA A 87 5.47 6.75 -13.57
C ALA A 87 6.38 5.77 -14.30
N GLU A 88 6.86 4.74 -13.58
CA GLU A 88 7.76 3.72 -14.10
C GLU A 88 7.12 2.32 -14.01
N PRO A 89 7.47 1.41 -14.92
CA PRO A 89 7.00 0.02 -14.84
C PRO A 89 7.50 -0.65 -13.56
N GLY A 90 6.60 -1.27 -12.83
CA GLY A 90 6.92 -2.01 -11.60
C GLY A 90 6.14 -3.31 -11.48
N ALA A 91 6.58 -4.19 -10.62
CA ALA A 91 5.83 -5.39 -10.26
C ALA A 91 4.51 -4.99 -9.59
N VAL A 92 3.43 -5.65 -9.99
CA VAL A 92 2.10 -5.35 -9.48
C VAL A 92 1.83 -6.18 -8.23
N ALA A 93 1.94 -5.55 -7.08
CA ALA A 93 1.58 -6.13 -5.79
C ALA A 93 0.64 -5.19 -5.04
N LEU A 94 -0.46 -5.73 -4.54
CA LEU A 94 -1.52 -4.97 -3.89
C LEU A 94 -1.93 -5.62 -2.57
N ARG A 95 -2.13 -4.80 -1.55
CA ARG A 95 -2.68 -5.19 -0.26
C ARG A 95 -3.84 -4.28 0.12
N PHE A 96 -4.78 -4.81 0.87
CA PHE A 96 -5.76 -4.00 1.59
C PHE A 96 -5.49 -4.08 3.08
N THR A 97 -5.44 -2.92 3.74
CA THR A 97 -5.24 -2.79 5.17
C THR A 97 -6.50 -2.24 5.82
N GLY A 98 -7.05 -3.00 6.77
CA GLY A 98 -8.24 -2.68 7.53
C GLY A 98 -8.26 -3.51 8.82
N VAL A 99 -9.23 -3.24 9.70
CA VAL A 99 -9.38 -3.99 10.95
C VAL A 99 -9.85 -5.42 10.64
N PRO A 100 -9.10 -6.48 10.98
CA PRO A 100 -9.51 -7.86 10.69
C PRO A 100 -10.78 -8.27 11.45
N ALA A 101 -11.63 -9.05 10.79
CA ALA A 101 -12.73 -9.80 11.37
C ALA A 101 -12.49 -11.30 11.17
N GLY A 102 -11.48 -11.82 11.85
CA GLY A 102 -10.93 -13.15 11.61
C GLY A 102 -10.00 -13.18 10.39
N MET A 103 -9.75 -14.37 9.84
CA MET A 103 -8.81 -14.58 8.74
C MET A 103 -9.43 -14.31 7.36
N GLN A 104 -10.75 -14.21 7.25
CA GLN A 104 -11.44 -14.19 5.97
C GLN A 104 -12.09 -12.85 5.60
N GLY A 105 -11.89 -11.81 6.38
CA GLY A 105 -12.48 -10.51 6.07
C GLY A 105 -12.15 -9.43 7.08
N TYR A 106 -12.77 -8.29 6.89
CA TYR A 106 -12.53 -7.07 7.64
C TYR A 106 -13.77 -6.67 8.42
N ARG A 107 -13.58 -5.95 9.51
CA ARG A 107 -14.64 -5.58 10.45
C ARG A 107 -15.59 -4.55 9.84
N PHE A 108 -16.89 -4.79 10.06
CA PHE A 108 -17.97 -3.87 9.74
C PHE A 108 -18.85 -3.69 10.98
N GLY A 109 -18.78 -2.49 11.58
CA GLY A 109 -19.39 -2.25 12.88
C GLY A 109 -18.78 -3.12 13.99
N GLY A 110 -19.56 -3.43 15.03
CA GLY A 110 -19.11 -4.23 16.18
C GLY A 110 -18.96 -5.71 15.86
N GLN A 111 -19.87 -6.28 15.09
CA GLN A 111 -19.99 -7.74 14.90
C GLN A 111 -20.04 -8.16 13.42
N GLY A 112 -20.25 -7.23 12.50
CA GLY A 112 -20.29 -7.49 11.08
C GLY A 112 -18.91 -7.62 10.45
N ARG A 113 -18.91 -8.08 9.21
CA ARG A 113 -17.69 -8.22 8.39
C ARG A 113 -17.97 -7.86 6.93
N PHE A 114 -16.93 -7.46 6.23
CA PHE A 114 -16.94 -7.41 4.77
C PHE A 114 -15.75 -8.16 4.20
N THR A 115 -15.93 -8.67 3.00
CA THR A 115 -14.88 -9.34 2.22
C THR A 115 -14.59 -8.54 0.96
N LEU A 116 -13.38 -8.67 0.45
CA LEU A 116 -12.93 -8.00 -0.76
C LEU A 116 -12.39 -9.03 -1.74
N ALA A 117 -12.79 -8.90 -3.00
CA ALA A 117 -12.21 -9.68 -4.08
C ALA A 117 -11.95 -8.79 -5.30
N LEU A 118 -10.80 -8.95 -5.94
CA LEU A 118 -10.47 -8.31 -7.20
C LEU A 118 -10.90 -9.22 -8.36
N LYS A 119 -11.65 -8.65 -9.28
CA LYS A 119 -12.14 -9.33 -10.50
C LYS A 119 -11.68 -8.55 -11.72
N HIS A 120 -11.56 -9.23 -12.86
CA HIS A 120 -11.21 -8.64 -14.14
C HIS A 120 -9.93 -7.79 -14.09
N ALA A 121 -8.91 -8.30 -13.37
CA ALA A 121 -7.64 -7.61 -13.22
C ALA A 121 -6.88 -7.54 -14.54
N GLN A 122 -6.31 -6.36 -14.82
CA GLN A 122 -5.53 -6.09 -16.03
C GLN A 122 -4.29 -5.30 -15.69
N VAL A 123 -3.18 -5.58 -16.38
CA VAL A 123 -1.95 -4.79 -16.37
C VAL A 123 -1.69 -4.31 -17.80
N ASP A 124 -1.60 -3.00 -18.00
CA ASP A 124 -1.44 -2.36 -19.32
C ASP A 124 -2.44 -2.88 -20.37
N GLY A 125 -3.71 -3.11 -19.94
CA GLY A 125 -4.79 -3.62 -20.77
C GLY A 125 -4.80 -5.13 -21.01
N ARG A 126 -3.84 -5.88 -20.47
CA ARG A 126 -3.78 -7.35 -20.57
C ARG A 126 -4.38 -7.98 -19.33
N ALA A 127 -5.27 -8.95 -19.50
CA ALA A 127 -5.83 -9.71 -18.41
C ALA A 127 -4.72 -10.49 -17.67
N VAL A 128 -4.79 -10.48 -16.34
CA VAL A 128 -3.81 -11.13 -15.47
C VAL A 128 -4.49 -11.99 -14.42
N GLU A 129 -3.77 -12.99 -13.95
CA GLU A 129 -4.14 -13.77 -12.78
C GLU A 129 -3.63 -13.10 -11.51
N LEU A 130 -4.44 -13.17 -10.45
CA LEU A 130 -4.05 -12.68 -9.13
C LEU A 130 -3.78 -13.85 -8.22
N SER A 131 -2.57 -13.92 -7.69
CA SER A 131 -2.19 -14.94 -6.71
C SER A 131 -1.73 -14.29 -5.41
N THR A 132 -1.99 -14.95 -4.29
CA THR A 132 -1.45 -14.51 -3.00
C THR A 132 0.02 -14.88 -2.87
N SER A 133 0.78 -14.06 -2.14
CA SER A 133 2.16 -14.36 -1.76
C SER A 133 2.27 -15.54 -0.78
N GLN A 134 1.17 -15.90 -0.12
CA GLN A 134 1.13 -17.03 0.81
C GLN A 134 0.36 -18.20 0.17
N PRO A 135 0.86 -19.44 0.26
CA PRO A 135 0.16 -20.61 -0.25
C PRO A 135 -1.07 -20.88 0.62
N THR A 136 -2.24 -20.61 0.08
CA THR A 136 -3.54 -20.96 0.68
C THR A 136 -4.39 -21.66 -0.37
N GLU A 137 -5.36 -22.45 0.05
CA GLU A 137 -6.29 -23.14 -0.87
C GLU A 137 -7.08 -22.17 -1.77
N THR A 138 -7.18 -20.90 -1.37
CA THR A 138 -7.85 -19.84 -2.15
C THR A 138 -6.86 -18.98 -2.95
N ALA A 139 -5.65 -19.47 -3.20
CA ALA A 139 -4.53 -18.71 -3.76
C ALA A 139 -4.82 -17.97 -5.08
N ASN A 140 -5.76 -18.46 -5.90
CA ASN A 140 -6.05 -17.93 -7.24
C ASN A 140 -7.41 -17.19 -7.32
N SER A 141 -8.02 -16.86 -6.20
CA SER A 141 -9.40 -16.31 -6.20
C SER A 141 -9.50 -14.80 -6.28
N GLY A 142 -8.37 -14.07 -6.23
CA GLY A 142 -8.34 -12.62 -6.15
C GLY A 142 -8.88 -12.06 -4.82
N HIS A 143 -9.08 -12.90 -3.80
CA HIS A 143 -9.51 -12.42 -2.47
C HIS A 143 -8.39 -11.67 -1.75
N LEU A 144 -8.73 -10.47 -1.27
CA LEU A 144 -7.88 -9.67 -0.40
C LEU A 144 -8.17 -10.03 1.04
N LEU A 145 -7.39 -10.94 1.59
CA LEU A 145 -7.50 -11.39 2.98
C LEU A 145 -6.61 -10.53 3.90
N PRO A 146 -6.94 -10.42 5.19
CA PRO A 146 -6.11 -9.69 6.15
C PRO A 146 -4.66 -10.20 6.17
N GLY A 147 -3.71 -9.28 5.98
CA GLY A 147 -2.28 -9.59 5.96
C GLY A 147 -1.74 -10.18 4.65
N HIS A 148 -2.60 -10.46 3.66
CA HIS A 148 -2.18 -11.04 2.39
C HIS A 148 -1.87 -9.96 1.35
N VAL A 149 -0.92 -10.28 0.46
CA VAL A 149 -0.55 -9.48 -0.71
C VAL A 149 -0.98 -10.25 -1.95
N LEU A 150 -1.68 -9.60 -2.86
CA LEU A 150 -1.99 -10.12 -4.20
C LEU A 150 -0.94 -9.65 -5.20
N ILE A 151 -0.42 -10.58 -5.97
CA ILE A 151 0.57 -10.35 -7.02
C ILE A 151 -0.08 -10.67 -8.37
N ALA A 152 0.03 -9.75 -9.33
CA ALA A 152 -0.41 -10.00 -10.70
C ALA A 152 0.60 -10.87 -11.44
N LYS A 153 0.10 -11.92 -12.08
CA LYS A 153 0.91 -12.89 -12.83
C LYS A 153 0.35 -13.10 -14.23
N ALA A 154 1.25 -13.40 -15.15
CA ALA A 154 0.92 -13.91 -16.48
C ALA A 154 1.77 -15.14 -16.74
N GLY A 155 1.14 -16.26 -17.09
CA GLY A 155 1.84 -17.54 -17.29
C GLY A 155 2.62 -18.00 -16.05
N GLY A 156 2.12 -17.71 -14.84
CA GLY A 156 2.75 -18.09 -13.57
C GLY A 156 3.88 -17.15 -13.09
N LEU A 157 4.34 -16.21 -13.92
CA LEU A 157 5.40 -15.25 -13.56
C LEU A 157 4.81 -13.89 -13.16
N PRO A 158 5.40 -13.18 -12.17
CA PRO A 158 5.03 -11.81 -11.85
C PRO A 158 5.11 -10.91 -13.09
N LEU A 159 4.07 -10.09 -13.29
CA LEU A 159 4.02 -9.16 -14.41
C LEU A 159 4.34 -7.75 -13.94
N THR A 160 5.16 -7.05 -14.71
CA THR A 160 5.46 -5.63 -14.52
C THR A 160 4.63 -4.78 -15.48
N GLY A 161 4.27 -3.57 -15.06
CA GLY A 161 3.56 -2.62 -15.88
C GLY A 161 3.44 -1.26 -15.22
N THR A 162 2.89 -0.29 -15.98
CA THR A 162 2.68 1.09 -15.51
C THR A 162 1.24 1.35 -15.09
N ARG A 163 0.30 0.52 -15.55
CA ARG A 163 -1.12 0.68 -15.25
C ARG A 163 -1.74 -0.62 -14.82
N PHE A 164 -2.35 -0.61 -13.65
CA PHE A 164 -3.17 -1.72 -13.16
C PHE A 164 -4.63 -1.27 -13.03
N SER A 165 -5.57 -2.13 -13.41
CA SER A 165 -7.00 -1.91 -13.20
C SER A 165 -7.69 -3.20 -12.76
N ALA A 166 -8.68 -3.09 -11.89
CA ALA A 166 -9.49 -4.21 -11.44
C ALA A 166 -10.85 -3.73 -10.92
N GLN A 167 -11.82 -4.64 -10.89
CA GLN A 167 -13.07 -4.43 -10.17
C GLN A 167 -12.91 -4.95 -8.74
N VAL A 168 -13.17 -4.09 -7.76
CA VAL A 168 -13.23 -4.46 -6.33
C VAL A 168 -14.67 -4.85 -6.01
N GLN A 169 -14.89 -6.13 -5.78
CA GLN A 169 -16.14 -6.64 -5.29
C GLN A 169 -16.13 -6.66 -3.77
N ILE A 170 -17.15 -6.05 -3.15
CA ILE A 170 -17.31 -5.96 -1.71
C ILE A 170 -18.60 -6.69 -1.34
N ASP A 171 -18.50 -7.74 -0.52
CA ASP A 171 -19.64 -8.43 0.05
C ASP A 171 -19.67 -8.18 1.56
N THR A 172 -20.79 -7.64 2.08
CA THR A 172 -20.92 -7.24 3.48
C THR A 172 -21.97 -8.08 4.19
N TYR A 173 -21.61 -8.53 5.40
CA TYR A 173 -22.37 -9.46 6.20
C TYR A 173 -22.58 -8.92 7.62
N LEU A 174 -23.80 -9.05 8.14
CA LEU A 174 -24.12 -8.81 9.53
C LEU A 174 -24.68 -10.09 10.17
N PRO A 175 -24.29 -10.42 11.40
CA PRO A 175 -24.96 -11.49 12.14
C PRO A 175 -26.40 -11.07 12.47
N ALA A 176 -27.30 -12.04 12.58
CA ALA A 176 -28.73 -11.75 12.78
C ALA A 176 -29.01 -10.99 14.09
N ASP A 177 -28.20 -11.20 15.12
CA ASP A 177 -28.27 -10.52 16.42
C ASP A 177 -27.78 -9.05 16.37
N ALA A 178 -27.05 -8.64 15.32
CA ALA A 178 -26.64 -7.25 15.13
C ALA A 178 -27.83 -6.28 15.10
N PHE A 179 -29.02 -6.75 14.74
CA PHE A 179 -30.27 -5.97 14.72
C PHE A 179 -31.07 -6.04 16.02
N SER A 180 -30.56 -6.70 17.06
CA SER A 180 -31.18 -6.76 18.39
C SER A 180 -30.91 -5.49 19.21
N VAL A 181 -30.66 -4.37 18.54
CA VAL A 181 -30.38 -3.08 19.18
C VAL A 181 -31.67 -2.34 19.52
N ARG A 182 -31.68 -1.64 20.66
CA ARG A 182 -32.82 -0.81 21.10
C ARG A 182 -32.76 0.63 20.62
N ARG A 183 -31.63 1.03 20.00
CA ARG A 183 -31.37 2.38 19.49
C ARG A 183 -30.73 2.28 18.13
N GLU A 184 -30.85 3.35 17.38
CA GLU A 184 -30.12 3.51 16.12
C GLU A 184 -28.61 3.31 16.35
N THR A 185 -28.01 2.49 15.50
CA THR A 185 -26.59 2.13 15.60
C THR A 185 -25.95 2.28 14.21
N VAL A 186 -24.79 2.91 14.17
CA VAL A 186 -24.01 3.07 12.93
C VAL A 186 -23.10 1.86 12.76
N PHE A 187 -23.12 1.29 11.56
CA PHE A 187 -22.20 0.23 11.14
C PHE A 187 -21.22 0.82 10.11
N GLU A 188 -19.95 0.80 10.44
CA GLU A 188 -18.89 1.31 9.56
C GLU A 188 -17.76 0.29 9.46
N GLY A 189 -17.18 0.19 8.27
CA GLY A 189 -15.93 -0.53 8.00
C GLY A 189 -14.98 0.39 7.26
N GLN A 190 -13.70 0.37 7.64
CA GLN A 190 -12.69 1.25 7.08
C GLN A 190 -11.45 0.46 6.67
N GLY A 191 -10.75 0.97 5.66
CA GLY A 191 -9.48 0.45 5.22
C GLY A 191 -8.99 1.20 3.99
N TYR A 192 -7.80 0.83 3.55
CA TYR A 192 -7.17 1.44 2.39
C TYR A 192 -6.36 0.40 1.59
N PHE A 193 -6.24 0.66 0.30
CA PHE A 193 -5.39 -0.12 -0.57
C PHE A 193 -3.98 0.42 -0.55
N GLU A 194 -3.02 -0.48 -0.56
CA GLU A 194 -1.59 -0.17 -0.65
C GLU A 194 -1.02 -0.84 -1.89
N TRP A 195 -0.32 -0.05 -2.68
CA TRP A 195 0.55 -0.55 -3.72
C TRP A 195 1.93 -0.82 -3.14
N LEU A 196 2.46 -2.02 -3.34
CA LEU A 196 3.75 -2.43 -2.82
C LEU A 196 4.76 -2.50 -3.97
N PRO A 197 5.78 -1.66 -3.99
CA PRO A 197 6.82 -1.72 -5.01
C PRO A 197 7.66 -2.99 -4.83
N GLY A 198 7.91 -3.72 -5.91
CA GLY A 198 8.85 -4.85 -5.92
C GLY A 198 8.35 -6.13 -5.25
N GLY A 199 7.04 -6.39 -5.22
CA GLY A 199 6.45 -7.64 -4.71
C GLY A 199 6.88 -8.89 -5.47
#